data_0889d93cfad31b526aead5a582d7328f
#
_entry.id   0889d93cfad31b526aead5a582d7328f
#
_cell.length_a   1.000
_cell.length_b   1.000
_cell.length_c   1.000
_cell.angle_alpha   90.00
_cell.angle_beta   90.00
_cell.angle_gamma   90.00
#
_symmetry.space_group_name_H-M   'P 1'
#
loop_
_entity.id
_entity.type
_entity.pdbx_description
1 polymer ?
#
loop_
_entity_poly.entity_id
_entity_poly.type
_entity_poly.pdbx_seq_one_letter_code
_entity_poly.pdbx_strand_id
1 'polypeptide(L)'
;MSHQKILILDFGSQVTQLIARRVRESHVYCEIHPNDVSDDFIREFAPQGIILSGSHASTYEDHLLRAPQATWDLGVPVLGICFGMFAMAVQQGGKVEASEHREFGYAEVRAHGHTALLDGIEDFRTAQGHGMLKVWMSHGDKVTELPPGFKLMASTPSCPIAGMANEEKGYYAVQFHPEVTHTLQGRAMLERFVRQICGCSGDWVMGDYIEEAVARIREQVGNEEVILGLSGGVDSSVAAALIHRAIGEQLTCVFVDHGLLRLNEGQMVMDMFAGRLHAKVVHVDATTQFMGHLAGVSDPEQKRKIIGREFVEVFQAEAKKLANARWLAQGTIYPDVVESGGTKTKKATTIKSHHNVGGLPETLGLKLLEPLRELFKDEVRELGVALGLPHDMVYRHPFPGPGLGVRILGDVKKEYADMLRRADAIFIEELRTTLEPHSGKTWYELTSQAFAVFLPVKSVGVMGDGRTYEYVVALRAVETQDFMTAHWAELPHALLGNASNRIINEVRGINRVVYDISGKPPATIEWE
;
A
#
# COMPACT_ATOMS: atom_id res chain seq x y z
N MET A 1 17.59 3.30 19.49
CA MET A 1 18.86 2.83 18.86
C MET A 1 18.84 3.25 17.41
N SER A 2 19.96 3.61 16.80
CA SER A 2 19.96 3.92 15.37
C SER A 2 20.00 2.62 14.58
N HIS A 3 18.92 2.28 13.88
CA HIS A 3 18.88 1.12 12.99
C HIS A 3 19.91 1.25 11.85
N GLN A 4 20.41 0.10 11.40
CA GLN A 4 21.13 0.03 10.14
C GLN A 4 20.16 0.31 8.99
N LYS A 5 20.51 1.21 8.08
CA LYS A 5 19.54 1.74 7.13
C LYS A 5 20.08 1.87 5.71
N ILE A 6 19.18 1.68 4.77
CA ILE A 6 19.41 1.83 3.33
C ILE A 6 18.76 3.15 2.87
N LEU A 7 19.49 3.92 2.10
CA LEU A 7 18.96 5.10 1.40
C LEU A 7 18.52 4.71 0.00
N ILE A 8 17.29 5.04 -0.36
CA ILE A 8 16.77 4.87 -1.71
C ILE A 8 16.65 6.26 -2.34
N LEU A 9 17.39 6.52 -3.41
CA LEU A 9 17.29 7.76 -4.19
C LEU A 9 16.29 7.54 -5.32
N ASP A 10 15.21 8.33 -5.29
CA ASP A 10 14.11 8.25 -6.24
C ASP A 10 14.34 9.14 -7.46
N PHE A 11 14.48 8.51 -8.61
CA PHE A 11 14.61 9.17 -9.91
C PHE A 11 13.25 9.37 -10.62
N GLY A 12 12.14 9.16 -9.91
CA GLY A 12 10.78 9.35 -10.42
C GLY A 12 10.14 8.09 -10.98
N SER A 13 10.52 6.92 -10.50
CA SER A 13 9.86 5.66 -10.84
C SER A 13 8.53 5.50 -10.12
N GLN A 14 7.53 4.96 -10.82
CA GLN A 14 6.25 4.59 -10.20
C GLN A 14 6.38 3.42 -9.22
N VAL A 15 7.46 2.64 -9.30
CA VAL A 15 7.67 1.42 -8.51
C VAL A 15 8.74 1.57 -7.42
N THR A 16 9.23 2.79 -7.14
CA THR A 16 10.24 3.02 -6.09
C THR A 16 9.78 2.53 -4.72
N GLN A 17 8.49 2.66 -4.40
CA GLN A 17 7.93 2.13 -3.14
C GLN A 17 8.05 0.61 -3.03
N LEU A 18 8.03 -0.13 -4.15
CA LEU A 18 8.23 -1.57 -4.14
C LEU A 18 9.66 -1.94 -3.76
N ILE A 19 10.66 -1.14 -4.17
CA ILE A 19 12.06 -1.31 -3.73
C ILE A 19 12.12 -1.23 -2.20
N ALA A 20 11.57 -0.16 -1.63
CA ALA A 20 11.56 0.04 -0.18
C ALA A 20 10.83 -1.09 0.56
N ARG A 21 9.68 -1.54 0.04
CA ARG A 21 8.94 -2.67 0.60
C ARG A 21 9.79 -3.95 0.62
N ARG A 22 10.50 -4.27 -0.48
CA ARG A 22 11.38 -5.45 -0.54
C ARG A 22 12.54 -5.36 0.45
N VAL A 23 13.12 -4.17 0.64
CA VAL A 23 14.16 -3.94 1.66
C VAL A 23 13.61 -4.19 3.06
N ARG A 24 12.40 -3.67 3.36
CA ARG A 24 11.71 -3.86 4.65
C ARG A 24 11.33 -5.32 4.92
N GLU A 25 10.94 -6.08 3.89
CA GLU A 25 10.70 -7.54 3.98
C GLU A 25 11.97 -8.32 4.41
N SER A 26 13.15 -7.74 4.23
CA SER A 26 14.43 -8.28 4.71
C SER A 26 14.77 -7.82 6.14
N HIS A 27 13.83 -7.21 6.85
CA HIS A 27 14.01 -6.62 8.18
C HIS A 27 15.10 -5.54 8.24
N VAL A 28 15.24 -4.75 7.18
CA VAL A 28 16.18 -3.64 7.10
C VAL A 28 15.41 -2.34 6.94
N TYR A 29 15.72 -1.35 7.76
CA TYR A 29 15.12 -0.02 7.64
C TYR A 29 15.58 0.68 6.37
N CYS A 30 14.70 1.38 5.70
CA CYS A 30 15.04 2.22 4.55
C CYS A 30 14.14 3.44 4.44
N GLU A 31 14.64 4.48 3.78
CA GLU A 31 13.89 5.67 3.42
C GLU A 31 14.05 5.98 1.94
N ILE A 32 12.99 6.54 1.33
CA ILE A 32 12.98 7.05 -0.02
C ILE A 32 13.15 8.56 0.04
N HIS A 33 14.13 9.07 -0.67
CA HIS A 33 14.37 10.50 -0.82
C HIS A 33 14.59 10.87 -2.29
N PRO A 34 14.29 12.11 -2.71
CA PRO A 34 14.54 12.55 -4.08
C PRO A 34 16.02 12.40 -4.47
N ASN A 35 16.28 12.17 -5.75
CA ASN A 35 17.63 12.02 -6.26
C ASN A 35 18.50 13.29 -6.18
N ASP A 36 17.89 14.44 -5.89
CA ASP A 36 18.53 15.76 -5.79
C ASP A 36 18.77 16.23 -4.33
N VAL A 37 18.72 15.31 -3.36
CA VAL A 37 19.11 15.63 -1.98
C VAL A 37 20.57 16.09 -1.92
N SER A 38 20.90 16.90 -0.90
CA SER A 38 22.25 17.42 -0.74
C SER A 38 23.24 16.32 -0.33
N ASP A 39 24.51 16.52 -0.66
CA ASP A 39 25.59 15.64 -0.20
C ASP A 39 25.67 15.57 1.33
N ASP A 40 25.42 16.69 2.01
CA ASP A 40 25.41 16.73 3.48
C ASP A 40 24.29 15.88 4.06
N PHE A 41 23.12 15.92 3.45
CA PHE A 41 22.01 15.03 3.86
C PHE A 41 22.41 13.55 3.80
N ILE A 42 23.05 13.11 2.72
CA ILE A 42 23.48 11.71 2.56
C ILE A 42 24.52 11.34 3.63
N ARG A 43 25.46 12.24 3.93
CA ARG A 43 26.47 12.02 4.99
C ARG A 43 25.84 11.95 6.36
N GLU A 44 24.89 12.82 6.68
CA GLU A 44 24.15 12.82 7.95
C GLU A 44 23.24 11.60 8.08
N PHE A 45 22.61 11.18 6.98
CA PHE A 45 21.80 9.98 6.95
C PHE A 45 22.62 8.73 7.29
N ALA A 46 23.89 8.70 6.93
CA ALA A 46 24.84 7.62 7.21
C ALA A 46 24.32 6.23 6.81
N PRO A 47 23.99 5.99 5.52
CA PRO A 47 23.43 4.71 5.06
C PRO A 47 24.47 3.59 5.10
N GLN A 48 24.03 2.34 5.29
CA GLN A 48 24.86 1.14 5.08
C GLN A 48 24.98 0.78 3.60
N GLY A 49 24.07 1.25 2.77
CA GLY A 49 24.08 1.12 1.32
C GLY A 49 23.08 2.06 0.68
N ILE A 50 23.20 2.27 -0.63
CA ILE A 50 22.35 3.17 -1.41
C ILE A 50 21.75 2.40 -2.58
N ILE A 51 20.45 2.60 -2.84
CA ILE A 51 19.76 2.07 -4.02
C ILE A 51 19.30 3.24 -4.89
N LEU A 52 19.64 3.21 -6.18
CA LEU A 52 19.20 4.17 -7.19
C LEU A 52 18.01 3.56 -7.93
N SER A 53 16.85 4.20 -7.88
CA SER A 53 15.64 3.69 -8.50
C SER A 53 15.63 3.86 -10.03
N GLY A 54 14.59 3.31 -10.68
CA GLY A 54 14.26 3.61 -12.06
C GLY A 54 13.74 5.04 -12.28
N SER A 55 13.51 5.39 -13.53
CA SER A 55 12.86 6.63 -13.96
C SER A 55 12.07 6.39 -15.23
N HIS A 56 11.07 7.23 -15.48
CA HIS A 56 10.42 7.32 -16.79
C HIS A 56 11.14 8.31 -17.74
N ALA A 57 12.15 9.05 -17.24
CA ALA A 57 12.92 9.97 -18.06
C ALA A 57 13.83 9.21 -19.05
N SER A 58 13.97 9.76 -20.26
CA SER A 58 14.96 9.29 -21.23
C SER A 58 16.32 9.94 -20.97
N THR A 59 17.40 9.23 -21.30
CA THR A 59 18.78 9.75 -21.20
C THR A 59 19.09 10.86 -22.20
N TYR A 60 18.18 11.16 -23.15
CA TYR A 60 18.33 12.20 -24.18
C TYR A 60 17.79 13.58 -23.79
N GLU A 61 17.13 13.73 -22.66
CA GLU A 61 16.79 15.06 -22.18
C GLU A 61 18.08 15.77 -21.72
N ASP A 62 18.25 17.07 -22.03
CA ASP A 62 19.46 17.88 -21.79
C ASP A 62 19.91 17.94 -20.32
N HIS A 63 19.16 17.34 -19.42
CA HIS A 63 19.46 17.23 -17.98
C HIS A 63 19.36 15.77 -17.54
N LEU A 64 20.40 14.97 -17.81
CA LEU A 64 20.52 13.63 -17.24
C LEU A 64 20.44 13.73 -15.71
N LEU A 65 19.43 13.10 -15.13
CA LEU A 65 19.29 13.01 -13.67
C LEU A 65 20.50 12.25 -13.10
N ARG A 66 21.11 12.81 -12.06
CA ARG A 66 22.34 12.27 -11.44
C ARG A 66 22.10 12.01 -9.97
N ALA A 67 22.84 11.04 -9.42
CA ALA A 67 22.95 10.89 -7.99
C ALA A 67 23.93 11.95 -7.44
N PRO A 68 23.71 12.46 -6.20
CA PRO A 68 24.65 13.35 -5.53
C PRO A 68 26.05 12.73 -5.41
N GLN A 69 27.09 13.55 -5.39
CA GLN A 69 28.47 13.09 -5.36
C GLN A 69 28.79 12.25 -4.11
N ALA A 70 28.18 12.57 -2.98
CA ALA A 70 28.31 11.79 -1.74
C ALA A 70 27.92 10.31 -1.90
N THR A 71 27.03 9.97 -2.84
CA THR A 71 26.68 8.59 -3.18
C THR A 71 27.93 7.74 -3.51
N TRP A 72 28.90 8.36 -4.16
CA TRP A 72 30.13 7.70 -4.63
C TRP A 72 31.31 7.87 -3.66
N ASP A 73 31.28 8.92 -2.83
CA ASP A 73 32.38 9.29 -1.93
C ASP A 73 32.33 8.54 -0.58
N LEU A 74 31.15 8.06 -0.15
CA LEU A 74 30.98 7.41 1.15
C LEU A 74 31.61 6.02 1.25
N GLY A 75 31.91 5.37 0.12
CA GLY A 75 32.48 4.04 0.11
C GLY A 75 31.53 2.94 0.57
N VAL A 76 30.22 3.18 0.55
CA VAL A 76 29.17 2.18 0.83
C VAL A 76 28.73 1.49 -0.46
N PRO A 77 28.20 0.25 -0.39
CA PRO A 77 27.66 -0.41 -1.57
C PRO A 77 26.53 0.37 -2.22
N VAL A 78 26.46 0.33 -3.57
CA VAL A 78 25.43 1.01 -4.37
C VAL A 78 24.81 0.01 -5.35
N LEU A 79 23.47 -0.04 -5.40
CA LEU A 79 22.71 -0.81 -6.38
C LEU A 79 21.94 0.14 -7.30
N GLY A 80 22.18 0.09 -8.60
CA GLY A 80 21.41 0.81 -9.63
C GLY A 80 20.37 -0.10 -10.26
N ILE A 81 19.11 0.36 -10.34
CA ILE A 81 18.00 -0.37 -10.95
C ILE A 81 17.47 0.43 -12.14
N CYS A 82 17.42 -0.19 -13.33
CA CYS A 82 16.92 0.41 -14.57
C CYS A 82 17.62 1.75 -14.87
N PHE A 83 16.94 2.90 -14.70
CA PHE A 83 17.57 4.22 -14.86
C PHE A 83 18.74 4.42 -13.89
N GLY A 84 18.66 3.90 -12.67
CA GLY A 84 19.76 3.93 -11.70
C GLY A 84 21.04 3.27 -12.22
N MET A 85 20.91 2.24 -13.08
CA MET A 85 22.06 1.67 -13.81
C MET A 85 22.66 2.67 -14.79
N PHE A 86 21.83 3.44 -15.50
CA PHE A 86 22.31 4.47 -16.43
C PHE A 86 23.02 5.60 -15.70
N ALA A 87 22.45 6.09 -14.61
CA ALA A 87 23.08 7.11 -13.77
C ALA A 87 24.46 6.64 -13.28
N MET A 88 24.56 5.40 -12.77
CA MET A 88 25.81 4.79 -12.36
C MET A 88 26.79 4.66 -13.54
N ALA A 89 26.36 4.14 -14.68
CA ALA A 89 27.21 3.96 -15.85
C ALA A 89 27.84 5.28 -16.29
N VAL A 90 27.03 6.33 -16.47
CA VAL A 90 27.51 7.64 -16.93
C VAL A 90 28.41 8.31 -15.89
N GLN A 91 28.04 8.30 -14.60
CA GLN A 91 28.83 8.94 -13.54
C GLN A 91 30.14 8.20 -13.24
N GLN A 92 30.26 6.92 -13.59
CA GLN A 92 31.48 6.14 -13.44
C GLN A 92 32.30 6.05 -14.74
N GLY A 93 31.90 6.73 -15.84
CA GLY A 93 32.66 6.86 -17.07
C GLY A 93 32.34 5.84 -18.18
N GLY A 94 31.20 5.19 -18.10
CA GLY A 94 30.61 4.36 -19.17
C GLY A 94 29.74 5.18 -20.13
N LYS A 95 29.08 4.50 -21.07
CA LYS A 95 28.17 5.12 -22.05
C LYS A 95 26.79 4.49 -22.04
N VAL A 96 25.79 5.33 -22.27
CA VAL A 96 24.39 4.95 -22.45
C VAL A 96 23.91 5.52 -23.77
N GLU A 97 23.20 4.73 -24.56
CA GLU A 97 22.66 5.13 -25.86
C GLU A 97 21.21 4.64 -26.00
N ALA A 98 20.43 5.32 -26.86
CA ALA A 98 19.11 4.86 -27.24
C ALA A 98 19.20 3.49 -27.93
N SER A 99 18.29 2.62 -27.55
CA SER A 99 18.14 1.33 -28.25
C SER A 99 17.14 1.45 -29.39
N GLU A 100 17.47 0.88 -30.54
CA GLU A 100 16.53 0.69 -31.64
C GLU A 100 15.40 -0.31 -31.26
N HIS A 101 15.69 -1.21 -30.31
CA HIS A 101 14.75 -2.17 -29.76
C HIS A 101 14.42 -1.79 -28.31
N ARG A 102 13.15 -1.48 -28.06
CA ARG A 102 12.61 -1.28 -26.72
C ARG A 102 12.26 -2.64 -26.11
N GLU A 103 12.56 -2.82 -24.83
CA GLU A 103 12.21 -4.02 -24.09
C GLU A 103 11.22 -3.68 -22.99
N PHE A 104 9.97 -4.12 -23.14
CA PHE A 104 8.92 -3.97 -22.14
C PHE A 104 8.27 -5.33 -21.88
N GLY A 105 8.21 -5.72 -20.61
CA GLY A 105 7.57 -6.96 -20.18
C GLY A 105 8.55 -8.06 -19.82
N TYR A 106 8.09 -9.30 -19.95
CA TYR A 106 8.86 -10.50 -19.64
C TYR A 106 10.09 -10.65 -20.53
N ALA A 107 11.23 -10.96 -19.91
CA ALA A 107 12.47 -11.30 -20.60
C ALA A 107 13.24 -12.39 -19.84
N GLU A 108 14.07 -13.15 -20.58
CA GLU A 108 15.02 -14.09 -20.02
C GLU A 108 16.43 -13.52 -20.12
N VAL A 109 17.07 -13.35 -18.95
CA VAL A 109 18.40 -12.76 -18.82
C VAL A 109 19.39 -13.84 -18.44
N ARG A 110 20.52 -13.92 -19.14
CA ARG A 110 21.65 -14.75 -18.73
C ARG A 110 22.33 -14.13 -17.53
N ALA A 111 22.33 -14.83 -16.40
CA ALA A 111 23.08 -14.45 -15.21
C ALA A 111 24.52 -14.97 -15.33
N HIS A 112 25.50 -14.07 -15.20
CA HIS A 112 26.90 -14.42 -15.07
C HIS A 112 27.20 -14.55 -13.57
N GLY A 113 27.13 -15.78 -13.03
CA GLY A 113 27.16 -16.10 -11.59
C GLY A 113 28.50 -15.90 -10.87
N HIS A 114 29.34 -14.98 -11.36
CA HIS A 114 30.68 -14.70 -10.80
C HIS A 114 30.73 -13.40 -9.96
N THR A 115 29.57 -12.84 -9.66
CA THR A 115 29.45 -11.64 -8.82
C THR A 115 28.73 -11.97 -7.51
N ALA A 116 29.08 -11.27 -6.44
CA ALA A 116 28.45 -11.49 -5.14
C ALA A 116 26.92 -11.33 -5.19
N LEU A 117 26.39 -10.44 -6.02
CA LEU A 117 24.95 -10.20 -6.14
C LEU A 117 24.21 -11.40 -6.77
N LEU A 118 24.76 -12.02 -7.81
CA LEU A 118 24.08 -13.07 -8.60
C LEU A 118 24.62 -14.48 -8.39
N ASP A 119 25.60 -14.69 -7.51
CA ASP A 119 26.15 -16.01 -7.23
C ASP A 119 25.06 -16.98 -6.75
N GLY A 120 24.85 -18.06 -7.54
CA GLY A 120 23.82 -19.06 -7.26
C GLY A 120 22.36 -18.58 -7.40
N ILE A 121 22.11 -17.36 -7.87
CA ILE A 121 20.74 -16.85 -8.16
C ILE A 121 20.41 -17.10 -9.62
N GLU A 122 19.51 -18.05 -9.88
CA GLU A 122 19.03 -18.42 -11.23
C GLU A 122 17.66 -19.09 -11.11
N ASP A 123 16.83 -18.96 -12.15
CA ASP A 123 15.53 -19.65 -12.23
C ASP A 123 15.66 -21.03 -12.91
N PHE A 124 16.53 -21.11 -13.91
CA PHE A 124 16.82 -22.37 -14.63
C PHE A 124 18.18 -22.30 -15.31
N ARG A 125 18.64 -23.43 -15.82
CA ARG A 125 19.86 -23.52 -16.63
C ARG A 125 19.53 -23.94 -18.06
N THR A 126 20.24 -23.34 -19.02
CA THR A 126 20.20 -23.79 -20.42
C THR A 126 20.90 -25.14 -20.59
N ALA A 127 20.71 -25.78 -21.76
CA ALA A 127 21.43 -27.02 -22.11
C ALA A 127 22.96 -26.86 -22.11
N GLN A 128 23.46 -25.61 -22.26
CA GLN A 128 24.88 -25.26 -22.16
C GLN A 128 25.35 -24.95 -20.74
N GLY A 129 24.47 -25.11 -19.73
CA GLY A 129 24.78 -24.86 -18.32
C GLY A 129 24.76 -23.38 -17.91
N HIS A 130 24.25 -22.48 -18.74
CA HIS A 130 24.13 -21.06 -18.38
C HIS A 130 22.95 -20.82 -17.44
N GLY A 131 23.16 -20.12 -16.34
CA GLY A 131 22.12 -19.68 -15.44
C GLY A 131 21.25 -18.59 -16.11
N MET A 132 19.94 -18.73 -15.98
CA MET A 132 18.95 -17.81 -16.56
C MET A 132 18.01 -17.29 -15.49
N LEU A 133 17.61 -16.03 -15.65
CA LEU A 133 16.66 -15.32 -14.80
C LEU A 133 15.43 -14.92 -15.62
N LYS A 134 14.25 -15.12 -15.05
CA LYS A 134 12.99 -14.60 -15.56
C LYS A 134 12.72 -13.26 -14.92
N VAL A 135 12.75 -12.21 -15.72
CA VAL A 135 12.73 -10.83 -15.24
C VAL A 135 11.70 -9.98 -15.96
N TRP A 136 11.44 -8.81 -15.41
CA TRP A 136 10.64 -7.78 -16.04
C TRP A 136 11.52 -6.62 -16.49
N MET A 137 11.47 -6.33 -17.79
CA MET A 137 12.17 -5.23 -18.45
C MET A 137 11.22 -4.04 -18.65
N SER A 138 11.76 -2.83 -18.58
CA SER A 138 11.02 -1.59 -18.89
C SER A 138 12.00 -0.50 -19.31
N HIS A 139 12.60 -0.61 -20.50
CA HIS A 139 13.58 0.36 -20.96
C HIS A 139 13.57 0.57 -22.48
N GLY A 140 13.97 1.80 -22.89
CA GLY A 140 14.20 2.21 -24.28
C GLY A 140 15.65 2.59 -24.56
N ASP A 141 16.48 2.70 -23.53
CA ASP A 141 17.91 3.02 -23.60
C ASP A 141 18.71 1.84 -23.05
N LYS A 142 20.01 1.76 -23.33
CA LYS A 142 20.89 0.71 -22.84
C LYS A 142 22.32 1.20 -22.61
N VAL A 143 23.02 0.57 -21.69
CA VAL A 143 24.45 0.75 -21.52
C VAL A 143 25.16 0.08 -22.71
N THR A 144 26.02 0.82 -23.39
CA THR A 144 26.80 0.34 -24.56
C THR A 144 28.28 0.14 -24.25
N GLU A 145 28.83 0.88 -23.27
CA GLU A 145 30.19 0.71 -22.78
C GLU A 145 30.21 0.61 -21.26
N LEU A 146 30.85 -0.44 -20.75
CA LEU A 146 31.06 -0.59 -19.30
C LEU A 146 31.98 0.51 -18.77
N PRO A 147 31.69 1.06 -17.57
CA PRO A 147 32.64 1.96 -16.92
C PRO A 147 33.96 1.23 -16.58
N PRO A 148 35.07 1.98 -16.43
CA PRO A 148 36.34 1.40 -16.01
C PRO A 148 36.24 0.63 -14.69
N GLY A 149 36.78 -0.59 -14.65
CA GLY A 149 36.76 -1.46 -13.48
C GLY A 149 35.46 -2.25 -13.29
N PHE A 150 34.45 -2.04 -14.15
CA PHE A 150 33.23 -2.84 -14.13
C PHE A 150 33.36 -4.09 -15.00
N LYS A 151 32.66 -5.16 -14.60
CA LYS A 151 32.51 -6.40 -15.37
C LYS A 151 31.06 -6.69 -15.66
N LEU A 152 30.83 -7.45 -16.74
CA LEU A 152 29.51 -7.88 -17.16
C LEU A 152 28.92 -8.83 -16.12
N MET A 153 27.70 -8.54 -15.65
CA MET A 153 27.00 -9.36 -14.66
C MET A 153 25.76 -10.07 -15.23
N ALA A 154 25.08 -9.43 -16.18
CA ALA A 154 23.89 -10.01 -16.82
C ALA A 154 23.79 -9.54 -18.28
N SER A 155 23.20 -10.37 -19.15
CA SER A 155 23.07 -10.07 -20.60
C SER A 155 21.83 -10.70 -21.22
N THR A 156 21.29 -10.03 -22.26
CA THR A 156 20.33 -10.60 -23.23
C THR A 156 20.89 -10.39 -24.64
N PRO A 157 20.33 -11.04 -25.67
CA PRO A 157 20.72 -10.77 -27.06
C PRO A 157 20.49 -9.32 -27.50
N SER A 158 19.42 -8.68 -27.02
CA SER A 158 19.02 -7.29 -27.33
C SER A 158 19.64 -6.25 -26.40
N CYS A 159 19.99 -6.65 -25.16
CA CYS A 159 20.69 -5.84 -24.17
C CYS A 159 21.97 -6.56 -23.71
N PRO A 160 23.10 -6.43 -24.42
CA PRO A 160 24.33 -7.14 -24.08
C PRO A 160 24.90 -6.81 -22.71
N ILE A 161 24.58 -5.62 -22.18
CA ILE A 161 24.92 -5.20 -20.82
C ILE A 161 23.59 -4.97 -20.06
N ALA A 162 22.96 -6.06 -19.62
CA ALA A 162 21.76 -6.02 -18.81
C ALA A 162 22.05 -6.01 -17.30
N GLY A 163 23.32 -6.12 -16.92
CA GLY A 163 23.81 -5.97 -15.57
C GLY A 163 25.33 -5.80 -15.55
N MET A 164 25.82 -5.01 -14.62
CA MET A 164 27.24 -4.71 -14.44
C MET A 164 27.61 -4.59 -12.97
N ALA A 165 28.85 -4.89 -12.63
CA ALA A 165 29.35 -4.81 -11.27
C ALA A 165 30.81 -4.35 -11.20
N ASN A 166 31.11 -3.57 -10.16
CA ASN A 166 32.47 -3.31 -9.69
C ASN A 166 32.53 -3.74 -8.23
N GLU A 167 33.04 -4.95 -7.99
CA GLU A 167 33.04 -5.56 -6.66
C GLU A 167 34.05 -4.93 -5.69
N GLU A 168 35.11 -4.31 -6.20
CA GLU A 168 36.07 -3.58 -5.36
C GLU A 168 35.40 -2.36 -4.69
N LYS A 169 34.51 -1.69 -5.41
CA LYS A 169 33.72 -0.57 -4.90
C LYS A 169 32.40 -0.98 -4.25
N GLY A 170 31.97 -2.22 -4.42
CA GLY A 170 30.64 -2.67 -4.00
C GLY A 170 29.50 -2.12 -4.86
N TYR A 171 29.75 -1.80 -6.13
CA TYR A 171 28.77 -1.24 -7.06
C TYR A 171 28.16 -2.34 -7.95
N TYR A 172 26.84 -2.40 -7.96
CA TYR A 172 26.07 -3.35 -8.75
C TYR A 172 24.96 -2.60 -9.49
N ALA A 173 24.63 -3.03 -10.69
CA ALA A 173 23.50 -2.46 -11.40
C ALA A 173 22.84 -3.49 -12.32
N VAL A 174 21.51 -3.42 -12.42
CA VAL A 174 20.68 -4.27 -13.27
C VAL A 174 19.72 -3.41 -14.10
N GLN A 175 19.49 -3.84 -15.34
CA GLN A 175 18.57 -3.16 -16.26
C GLN A 175 17.12 -3.49 -15.97
N PHE A 176 16.85 -4.69 -15.49
CA PHE A 176 15.51 -5.17 -15.12
C PHE A 176 15.10 -4.71 -13.72
N HIS A 177 13.85 -4.93 -13.39
CA HIS A 177 13.24 -4.52 -12.13
C HIS A 177 13.17 -5.69 -11.13
N PRO A 178 14.09 -5.81 -10.16
CA PRO A 178 14.06 -6.87 -9.14
C PRO A 178 12.96 -6.68 -8.11
N GLU A 179 12.42 -5.46 -7.97
CA GLU A 179 11.39 -5.12 -7.00
C GLU A 179 10.00 -5.65 -7.37
N VAL A 180 9.74 -5.88 -8.67
CA VAL A 180 8.43 -6.33 -9.14
C VAL A 180 8.29 -7.85 -9.06
N THR A 181 7.07 -8.33 -8.90
CA THR A 181 6.77 -9.76 -8.72
C THR A 181 7.05 -10.64 -9.92
N HIS A 182 7.08 -10.05 -11.11
CA HIS A 182 7.42 -10.74 -12.35
C HIS A 182 8.91 -11.11 -12.49
N THR A 183 9.78 -10.51 -11.67
CA THR A 183 11.18 -10.93 -11.51
C THR A 183 11.25 -11.95 -10.38
N LEU A 184 11.26 -13.23 -10.73
CA LEU A 184 11.05 -14.32 -9.77
C LEU A 184 12.11 -14.34 -8.65
N GLN A 185 13.38 -14.08 -8.97
CA GLN A 185 14.49 -14.03 -8.00
C GLN A 185 14.75 -12.62 -7.44
N GLY A 186 13.90 -11.65 -7.76
CA GLY A 186 14.14 -10.25 -7.38
C GLY A 186 14.25 -10.04 -5.88
N ARG A 187 13.41 -10.73 -5.10
CA ARG A 187 13.48 -10.69 -3.63
C ARG A 187 14.84 -11.19 -3.12
N ALA A 188 15.30 -12.33 -3.63
CA ALA A 188 16.59 -12.91 -3.22
C ALA A 188 17.77 -11.98 -3.56
N MET A 189 17.70 -11.27 -4.70
CA MET A 189 18.73 -10.29 -5.08
C MET A 189 18.76 -9.10 -4.12
N LEU A 190 17.60 -8.51 -3.83
CA LEU A 190 17.52 -7.36 -2.93
C LEU A 190 17.88 -7.75 -1.49
N GLU A 191 17.43 -8.89 -1.00
CA GLU A 191 17.82 -9.41 0.31
C GLU A 191 19.34 -9.62 0.38
N ARG A 192 19.96 -10.22 -0.64
CA ARG A 192 21.41 -10.39 -0.71
C ARG A 192 22.15 -9.06 -0.69
N PHE A 193 21.68 -8.09 -1.45
CA PHE A 193 22.28 -6.76 -1.46
C PHE A 193 22.27 -6.14 -0.07
N VAL A 194 21.13 -6.09 0.59
CA VAL A 194 21.01 -5.38 1.88
C VAL A 194 21.61 -6.18 3.04
N ARG A 195 21.48 -7.53 3.06
CA ARG A 195 21.94 -8.36 4.17
C ARG A 195 23.40 -8.77 4.06
N GLN A 196 23.84 -9.17 2.89
CA GLN A 196 25.19 -9.72 2.71
C GLN A 196 26.17 -8.67 2.20
N ILE A 197 25.79 -7.90 1.17
CA ILE A 197 26.70 -6.92 0.56
C ILE A 197 26.79 -5.65 1.43
N CYS A 198 25.67 -5.11 1.88
CA CYS A 198 25.64 -3.95 2.79
C CYS A 198 25.89 -4.35 4.25
N GLY A 199 25.81 -5.64 4.59
CA GLY A 199 26.10 -6.14 5.93
C GLY A 199 25.04 -5.77 6.99
N CYS A 200 23.81 -5.48 6.60
CA CYS A 200 22.75 -5.16 7.55
C CYS A 200 22.32 -6.39 8.34
N SER A 201 22.23 -6.28 9.66
CA SER A 201 21.90 -7.38 10.57
C SER A 201 20.41 -7.76 10.58
N GLY A 202 19.52 -6.88 10.06
CA GLY A 202 18.07 -7.08 10.10
C GLY A 202 17.50 -6.78 11.48
N ASP A 203 17.83 -5.63 11.98
CA ASP A 203 17.42 -5.11 13.30
C ASP A 203 16.05 -4.40 13.28
N TRP A 204 15.43 -4.31 12.11
CA TRP A 204 14.11 -3.70 11.96
C TRP A 204 13.02 -4.75 12.18
N VAL A 205 12.57 -4.91 13.44
CA VAL A 205 11.53 -5.85 13.84
C VAL A 205 10.43 -5.16 14.65
N MET A 206 9.17 -5.54 14.42
CA MET A 206 8.03 -4.83 14.99
C MET A 206 7.93 -4.93 16.52
N GLY A 207 8.46 -5.97 17.13
CA GLY A 207 8.53 -6.08 18.60
C GLY A 207 9.34 -4.96 19.24
N ASP A 208 10.52 -4.70 18.71
CA ASP A 208 11.40 -3.62 19.20
C ASP A 208 10.82 -2.23 18.86
N TYR A 209 10.19 -2.11 17.69
CA TYR A 209 9.51 -0.88 17.29
C TYR A 209 8.44 -0.43 18.29
N ILE A 210 7.68 -1.37 18.88
CA ILE A 210 6.64 -1.04 19.87
C ILE A 210 7.26 -0.28 21.05
N GLU A 211 8.32 -0.79 21.63
CA GLU A 211 8.94 -0.19 22.82
C GLU A 211 9.56 1.18 22.49
N GLU A 212 10.21 1.32 21.34
CA GLU A 212 10.76 2.60 20.86
C GLU A 212 9.65 3.63 20.58
N ALA A 213 8.58 3.21 19.92
CA ALA A 213 7.44 4.08 19.61
C ALA A 213 6.71 4.50 20.87
N VAL A 214 6.50 3.61 21.83
CA VAL A 214 5.90 3.93 23.14
C VAL A 214 6.73 4.95 23.89
N ALA A 215 8.06 4.78 23.92
CA ALA A 215 8.96 5.74 24.58
C ALA A 215 8.89 7.13 23.90
N ARG A 216 8.95 7.17 22.58
CA ARG A 216 8.86 8.38 21.76
C ARG A 216 7.52 9.10 21.94
N ILE A 217 6.40 8.38 21.95
CA ILE A 217 5.07 8.97 22.18
C ILE A 217 4.98 9.57 23.57
N ARG A 218 5.47 8.89 24.62
CA ARG A 218 5.48 9.39 25.98
C ARG A 218 6.30 10.68 26.14
N GLU A 219 7.47 10.70 25.53
CA GLU A 219 8.34 11.90 25.54
C GLU A 219 7.68 13.07 24.82
N GLN A 220 7.11 12.81 23.64
CA GLN A 220 6.50 13.83 22.78
C GLN A 220 5.22 14.41 23.38
N VAL A 221 4.35 13.59 23.93
CA VAL A 221 3.03 13.97 24.47
C VAL A 221 3.14 14.51 25.90
N GLY A 222 4.02 13.93 26.72
CA GLY A 222 4.14 14.30 28.14
C GLY A 222 2.82 14.08 28.87
N ASN A 223 2.32 15.14 29.54
CA ASN A 223 1.06 15.13 30.28
C ASN A 223 -0.13 15.70 29.50
N GLU A 224 0.04 15.99 28.20
CA GLU A 224 -1.02 16.55 27.36
C GLU A 224 -1.99 15.43 26.89
N GLU A 225 -3.20 15.81 26.48
CA GLU A 225 -4.20 14.88 25.97
C GLU A 225 -4.14 14.78 24.44
N VAL A 226 -4.44 13.58 23.94
CA VAL A 226 -4.45 13.24 22.51
C VAL A 226 -5.88 12.88 22.10
N ILE A 227 -6.30 13.40 20.95
CA ILE A 227 -7.55 12.99 20.27
C ILE A 227 -7.22 12.25 18.98
N LEU A 228 -7.95 11.17 18.69
CA LEU A 228 -7.79 10.37 17.47
C LEU A 228 -9.16 10.07 16.86
N GLY A 229 -9.29 10.30 15.55
CA GLY A 229 -10.43 9.80 14.76
C GLY A 229 -10.30 8.31 14.50
N LEU A 230 -11.15 7.52 15.14
CA LEU A 230 -11.19 6.07 14.98
C LEU A 230 -12.16 5.72 13.84
N SER A 231 -11.62 5.49 12.64
CA SER A 231 -12.45 5.16 11.46
C SER A 231 -12.88 3.69 11.41
N GLY A 232 -12.40 2.87 12.35
CA GLY A 232 -12.50 1.41 12.25
C GLY A 232 -11.53 0.80 11.20
N GLY A 233 -10.78 1.60 10.43
CA GLY A 233 -9.72 1.14 9.53
C GLY A 233 -8.53 0.54 10.29
N VAL A 234 -7.73 -0.28 9.59
CA VAL A 234 -6.56 -0.94 10.20
C VAL A 234 -5.60 0.09 10.80
N ASP A 235 -5.26 1.14 10.04
CA ASP A 235 -4.25 2.11 10.45
C ASP A 235 -4.66 2.91 11.68
N SER A 236 -5.90 3.44 11.69
CA SER A 236 -6.44 4.14 12.86
C SER A 236 -6.57 3.24 14.09
N SER A 237 -6.89 1.96 13.87
CA SER A 237 -7.00 0.96 14.95
C SER A 237 -5.64 0.63 15.56
N VAL A 238 -4.62 0.45 14.73
CA VAL A 238 -3.25 0.17 15.20
C VAL A 238 -2.65 1.40 15.88
N ALA A 239 -2.86 2.60 15.30
CA ALA A 239 -2.45 3.86 15.93
C ALA A 239 -3.10 4.03 17.31
N ALA A 240 -4.42 3.79 17.44
CA ALA A 240 -5.14 3.85 18.71
C ALA A 240 -4.56 2.89 19.76
N ALA A 241 -4.33 1.62 19.37
CA ALA A 241 -3.77 0.62 20.27
C ALA A 241 -2.35 0.97 20.74
N LEU A 242 -1.50 1.45 19.83
CA LEU A 242 -0.12 1.86 20.15
C LEU A 242 -0.09 3.08 21.07
N ILE A 243 -0.87 4.11 20.76
CA ILE A 243 -0.95 5.33 21.59
C ILE A 243 -1.56 5.00 22.96
N HIS A 244 -2.61 4.18 22.99
CA HIS A 244 -3.22 3.76 24.27
C HIS A 244 -2.21 2.99 25.15
N ARG A 245 -1.41 2.10 24.56
CA ARG A 245 -0.31 1.42 25.28
C ARG A 245 0.72 2.42 25.84
N ALA A 246 0.97 3.52 25.14
CA ALA A 246 1.94 4.52 25.56
C ALA A 246 1.41 5.42 26.68
N ILE A 247 0.20 5.97 26.53
CA ILE A 247 -0.31 7.06 27.38
C ILE A 247 -1.67 6.77 28.04
N GLY A 248 -2.27 5.60 27.81
CA GLY A 248 -3.51 5.17 28.49
C GLY A 248 -4.67 6.15 28.33
N GLU A 249 -5.21 6.63 29.44
CA GLU A 249 -6.39 7.50 29.51
C GLU A 249 -6.20 8.91 28.93
N GLN A 250 -4.97 9.32 28.63
CA GLN A 250 -4.72 10.59 27.92
C GLN A 250 -5.20 10.55 26.45
N LEU A 251 -5.45 9.35 25.90
CA LEU A 251 -6.03 9.17 24.58
C LEU A 251 -7.56 9.17 24.64
N THR A 252 -8.19 10.03 23.84
CA THR A 252 -9.62 9.97 23.53
C THR A 252 -9.81 9.64 22.06
N CYS A 253 -10.44 8.50 21.76
CA CYS A 253 -10.83 8.12 20.42
C CYS A 253 -12.24 8.64 20.12
N VAL A 254 -12.44 9.23 18.94
CA VAL A 254 -13.77 9.62 18.43
C VAL A 254 -14.14 8.69 17.29
N PHE A 255 -15.17 7.91 17.50
CA PHE A 255 -15.71 7.00 16.49
C PHE A 255 -17.03 7.57 15.94
N VAL A 256 -17.06 7.87 14.64
CA VAL A 256 -18.23 8.44 13.96
C VAL A 256 -18.93 7.34 13.16
N ASP A 257 -20.16 7.01 13.57
CA ASP A 257 -21.05 6.17 12.77
C ASP A 257 -21.87 7.05 11.81
N HIS A 258 -21.50 7.01 10.54
CA HIS A 258 -22.15 7.78 9.47
C HIS A 258 -23.27 7.00 8.76
N GLY A 259 -23.67 5.84 9.28
CA GLY A 259 -24.73 5.00 8.68
C GLY A 259 -24.33 4.24 7.42
N LEU A 260 -23.08 4.35 6.98
CA LEU A 260 -22.53 3.70 5.78
C LEU A 260 -21.44 2.65 6.12
N LEU A 261 -21.40 2.22 7.37
CA LEU A 261 -20.51 1.16 7.85
C LEU A 261 -21.00 -0.23 7.39
N ARG A 262 -20.10 -1.21 7.44
CA ARG A 262 -20.45 -2.65 7.29
C ARG A 262 -21.35 -3.12 8.41
N LEU A 263 -21.97 -4.29 8.21
CA LEU A 263 -22.82 -4.90 9.23
C LEU A 263 -22.05 -5.12 10.53
N ASN A 264 -22.62 -4.62 11.64
CA ASN A 264 -22.06 -4.70 13.00
C ASN A 264 -20.66 -4.07 13.20
N GLU A 265 -20.13 -3.32 12.23
CA GLU A 265 -18.79 -2.75 12.32
C GLU A 265 -18.66 -1.77 13.50
N GLY A 266 -19.65 -0.92 13.72
CA GLY A 266 -19.66 0.00 14.86
C GLY A 266 -19.58 -0.73 16.20
N GLN A 267 -20.38 -1.79 16.37
CA GLN A 267 -20.36 -2.59 17.60
C GLN A 267 -19.00 -3.29 17.79
N MET A 268 -18.42 -3.85 16.72
CA MET A 268 -17.10 -4.51 16.78
C MET A 268 -16.00 -3.54 17.22
N VAL A 269 -16.02 -2.30 16.73
CA VAL A 269 -15.07 -1.26 17.12
C VAL A 269 -15.23 -0.91 18.61
N MET A 270 -16.46 -0.71 19.07
CA MET A 270 -16.74 -0.40 20.48
C MET A 270 -16.33 -1.53 21.41
N ASP A 271 -16.66 -2.79 21.06
CA ASP A 271 -16.29 -3.97 21.86
C ASP A 271 -14.76 -4.13 21.96
N MET A 272 -14.03 -3.81 20.90
CA MET A 272 -12.58 -3.90 20.90
C MET A 272 -11.95 -2.76 21.73
N PHE A 273 -12.28 -1.52 21.42
CA PHE A 273 -11.56 -0.38 22.01
C PHE A 273 -12.09 0.00 23.41
N ALA A 274 -13.39 0.13 23.59
CA ALA A 274 -13.97 0.42 24.89
C ALA A 274 -14.06 -0.83 25.78
N GLY A 275 -14.40 -1.99 25.19
CA GLY A 275 -14.58 -3.23 25.94
C GLY A 275 -13.26 -3.91 26.34
N ARG A 276 -12.41 -4.27 25.38
CA ARG A 276 -11.17 -5.05 25.66
C ARG A 276 -9.97 -4.19 26.01
N LEU A 277 -9.72 -3.10 25.29
CA LEU A 277 -8.59 -2.21 25.54
C LEU A 277 -8.87 -1.19 26.63
N HIS A 278 -10.13 -1.03 27.04
CA HIS A 278 -10.55 -0.01 28.01
C HIS A 278 -10.13 1.41 27.61
N ALA A 279 -10.05 1.66 26.29
CA ALA A 279 -9.74 2.99 25.79
C ALA A 279 -10.97 3.90 25.90
N LYS A 280 -10.73 5.18 26.11
CA LYS A 280 -11.80 6.18 26.11
C LYS A 280 -12.30 6.43 24.69
N VAL A 281 -13.51 5.95 24.37
CA VAL A 281 -14.13 6.10 23.05
C VAL A 281 -15.40 6.93 23.15
N VAL A 282 -15.46 8.01 22.39
CA VAL A 282 -16.67 8.80 22.17
C VAL A 282 -17.31 8.28 20.88
N HIS A 283 -18.45 7.61 21.01
CA HIS A 283 -19.24 7.14 19.86
C HIS A 283 -20.27 8.19 19.47
N VAL A 284 -20.22 8.65 18.23
CA VAL A 284 -21.13 9.65 17.66
C VAL A 284 -21.97 9.02 16.57
N ASP A 285 -23.28 8.86 16.80
CA ASP A 285 -24.22 8.51 15.73
C ASP A 285 -24.56 9.77 14.92
N ALA A 286 -23.98 9.87 13.74
CA ALA A 286 -24.19 10.94 12.77
C ALA A 286 -24.99 10.49 11.54
N THR A 287 -25.63 9.31 11.59
CA THR A 287 -26.37 8.70 10.48
C THR A 287 -27.35 9.69 9.84
N THR A 288 -28.17 10.37 10.63
CA THR A 288 -29.18 11.31 10.11
C THR A 288 -28.56 12.50 9.38
N GLN A 289 -27.44 13.03 9.88
CA GLN A 289 -26.70 14.13 9.29
C GLN A 289 -26.12 13.74 7.92
N PHE A 290 -25.38 12.63 7.87
CA PHE A 290 -24.77 12.16 6.63
C PHE A 290 -25.82 11.81 5.57
N MET A 291 -26.83 11.05 5.93
CA MET A 291 -27.92 10.67 5.00
C MET A 291 -28.68 11.90 4.49
N GLY A 292 -28.88 12.92 5.32
CA GLY A 292 -29.54 14.17 4.93
C GLY A 292 -28.76 14.91 3.86
N HIS A 293 -27.43 15.02 4.01
CA HIS A 293 -26.57 15.73 3.04
C HIS A 293 -26.28 14.92 1.77
N LEU A 294 -26.42 13.59 1.81
CA LEU A 294 -26.27 12.72 0.64
C LEU A 294 -27.55 12.56 -0.18
N ALA A 295 -28.70 13.00 0.33
CA ALA A 295 -29.97 12.87 -0.36
C ALA A 295 -29.95 13.55 -1.73
N GLY A 296 -30.26 12.81 -2.80
CA GLY A 296 -30.27 13.29 -4.18
C GLY A 296 -28.89 13.48 -4.81
N VAL A 297 -27.81 13.06 -4.14
CA VAL A 297 -26.44 13.13 -4.65
C VAL A 297 -26.06 11.81 -5.31
N SER A 298 -25.84 11.84 -6.64
CA SER A 298 -25.50 10.65 -7.43
C SER A 298 -24.07 10.66 -7.99
N ASP A 299 -23.41 11.82 -8.02
CA ASP A 299 -22.04 11.94 -8.50
C ASP A 299 -21.04 11.39 -7.46
N PRO A 300 -20.14 10.44 -7.83
CA PRO A 300 -19.23 9.80 -6.89
C PRO A 300 -18.27 10.76 -6.20
N GLU A 301 -17.78 11.77 -6.91
CA GLU A 301 -16.84 12.74 -6.35
C GLU A 301 -17.55 13.68 -5.36
N GLN A 302 -18.80 14.05 -5.64
CA GLN A 302 -19.62 14.84 -4.71
C GLN A 302 -19.93 14.03 -3.44
N LYS A 303 -20.27 12.74 -3.55
CA LYS A 303 -20.44 11.85 -2.39
C LYS A 303 -19.21 11.85 -1.50
N ARG A 304 -18.02 11.65 -2.08
CA ARG A 304 -16.74 11.64 -1.36
C ARG A 304 -16.47 12.96 -0.65
N LYS A 305 -16.70 14.09 -1.30
CA LYS A 305 -16.51 15.42 -0.73
C LYS A 305 -17.48 15.69 0.42
N ILE A 306 -18.75 15.32 0.28
CA ILE A 306 -19.75 15.50 1.33
C ILE A 306 -19.37 14.64 2.55
N ILE A 307 -19.12 13.35 2.36
CA ILE A 307 -18.77 12.44 3.45
C ILE A 307 -17.50 12.91 4.17
N GLY A 308 -16.46 13.31 3.42
CA GLY A 308 -15.24 13.85 4.02
C GLY A 308 -15.46 15.12 4.82
N ARG A 309 -16.24 16.08 4.30
CA ARG A 309 -16.57 17.32 4.98
C ARG A 309 -17.36 17.06 6.27
N GLU A 310 -18.43 16.28 6.18
CA GLU A 310 -19.27 15.97 7.35
C GLU A 310 -18.48 15.25 8.45
N PHE A 311 -17.58 14.32 8.07
CA PHE A 311 -16.70 13.68 9.02
C PHE A 311 -15.81 14.69 9.77
N VAL A 312 -15.22 15.64 9.04
CA VAL A 312 -14.41 16.71 9.62
C VAL A 312 -15.23 17.58 10.58
N GLU A 313 -16.43 17.98 10.18
CA GLU A 313 -17.31 18.82 11.02
C GLU A 313 -17.71 18.12 12.32
N VAL A 314 -18.14 16.86 12.24
CA VAL A 314 -18.48 16.06 13.43
C VAL A 314 -17.26 15.89 14.34
N PHE A 315 -16.12 15.53 13.77
CA PHE A 315 -14.89 15.36 14.53
C PHE A 315 -14.46 16.66 15.22
N GLN A 316 -14.51 17.81 14.53
CA GLN A 316 -14.19 19.12 15.11
C GLN A 316 -15.13 19.50 16.26
N ALA A 317 -16.43 19.20 16.11
CA ALA A 317 -17.40 19.45 17.17
C ALA A 317 -17.07 18.65 18.45
N GLU A 318 -16.67 17.40 18.30
CA GLU A 318 -16.26 16.57 19.44
C GLU A 318 -14.90 17.01 20.03
N ALA A 319 -13.93 17.34 19.16
CA ALA A 319 -12.62 17.84 19.60
C ALA A 319 -12.72 19.11 20.44
N LYS A 320 -13.62 20.03 20.10
CA LYS A 320 -13.85 21.27 20.87
C LYS A 320 -14.37 21.04 22.29
N LYS A 321 -15.00 19.90 22.55
CA LYS A 321 -15.47 19.53 23.92
C LYS A 321 -14.31 19.07 24.81
N LEU A 322 -13.17 18.72 24.23
CA LEU A 322 -11.99 18.25 24.93
C LEU A 322 -11.01 19.43 25.16
N ALA A 323 -11.25 20.21 26.18
CA ALA A 323 -10.51 21.46 26.44
C ALA A 323 -8.99 21.26 26.64
N ASN A 324 -8.57 20.07 27.09
CA ASN A 324 -7.17 19.74 27.36
C ASN A 324 -6.44 19.04 26.22
N ALA A 325 -7.14 18.69 25.15
CA ALA A 325 -6.50 18.08 23.99
C ALA A 325 -5.53 19.07 23.32
N ARG A 326 -4.29 18.64 23.12
CA ARG A 326 -3.22 19.40 22.44
C ARG A 326 -2.69 18.69 21.20
N TRP A 327 -3.00 17.41 21.04
CA TRP A 327 -2.50 16.56 19.98
C TRP A 327 -3.64 15.94 19.20
N LEU A 328 -3.52 15.98 17.87
CA LEU A 328 -4.33 15.18 16.93
C LEU A 328 -3.49 14.01 16.45
N ALA A 329 -3.91 12.79 16.75
CA ALA A 329 -3.27 11.59 16.24
C ALA A 329 -3.87 11.16 14.91
N GLN A 330 -3.02 10.72 13.99
CA GLN A 330 -3.39 10.21 12.68
C GLN A 330 -2.68 8.89 12.37
N GLY A 331 -3.39 8.01 11.67
CA GLY A 331 -2.85 6.74 11.19
C GLY A 331 -2.12 6.87 9.85
N THR A 332 -1.40 7.97 9.62
CA THR A 332 -0.55 8.16 8.43
C THR A 332 0.50 7.07 8.37
N ILE A 333 0.67 6.45 7.22
CA ILE A 333 1.69 5.42 6.96
C ILE A 333 2.72 5.90 5.95
N TYR A 334 3.83 5.17 5.81
CA TYR A 334 4.96 5.61 4.98
C TYR A 334 4.60 5.88 3.50
N PRO A 335 3.78 5.06 2.82
CA PRO A 335 3.31 5.39 1.47
C PRO A 335 2.60 6.75 1.35
N ASP A 336 1.80 7.14 2.34
CA ASP A 336 1.11 8.44 2.36
C ASP A 336 2.12 9.61 2.42
N VAL A 337 3.20 9.41 3.17
CA VAL A 337 4.29 10.41 3.30
C VAL A 337 5.03 10.59 1.98
N VAL A 338 5.38 9.48 1.31
CA VAL A 338 6.08 9.52 0.01
C VAL A 338 5.21 10.17 -1.06
N GLU A 339 3.93 9.79 -1.14
CA GLU A 339 2.97 10.40 -2.07
C GLU A 339 2.81 11.91 -1.84
N SER A 340 2.78 12.35 -0.58
CA SER A 340 2.67 13.78 -0.21
C SER A 340 3.95 14.57 -0.49
N GLY A 341 5.12 13.96 -0.33
CA GLY A 341 6.43 14.57 -0.60
C GLY A 341 6.69 14.81 -2.09
N GLY A 342 6.18 13.94 -2.95
CA GLY A 342 6.30 14.05 -4.42
C GLY A 342 5.54 15.22 -5.04
N THR A 343 4.58 15.83 -4.34
CA THR A 343 3.82 17.00 -4.84
C THR A 343 4.63 18.31 -4.85
N LYS A 344 5.82 18.34 -4.26
CA LYS A 344 6.74 19.50 -4.37
C LYS A 344 7.46 19.57 -5.72
N THR A 345 7.54 18.47 -6.47
CA THR A 345 8.00 18.45 -7.86
C THR A 345 6.78 18.46 -8.80
N LYS A 346 6.52 19.57 -9.46
CA LYS A 346 5.34 19.95 -10.27
C LYS A 346 4.98 19.05 -11.46
N LYS A 347 5.11 17.72 -11.42
CA LYS A 347 4.81 16.84 -12.58
C LYS A 347 3.96 15.59 -12.29
N ALA A 348 3.53 15.34 -11.07
CA ALA A 348 2.59 14.25 -10.80
C ALA A 348 1.19 14.82 -10.53
N THR A 349 0.24 14.49 -11.39
CA THR A 349 -1.18 14.79 -11.19
C THR A 349 -1.65 14.00 -9.96
N THR A 350 -2.03 14.71 -8.90
CA THR A 350 -2.51 14.14 -7.64
C THR A 350 -3.74 13.26 -7.89
N ILE A 351 -3.59 11.95 -7.82
CA ILE A 351 -4.68 10.98 -8.03
C ILE A 351 -5.47 10.70 -6.74
N LYS A 352 -5.00 11.14 -5.57
CA LYS A 352 -5.68 10.89 -4.28
C LYS A 352 -5.94 12.16 -3.49
N SER A 353 -7.20 12.62 -3.56
CA SER A 353 -7.78 13.67 -2.69
C SER A 353 -8.33 13.12 -1.35
N HIS A 354 -7.95 11.90 -0.94
CA HIS A 354 -8.69 11.14 0.07
C HIS A 354 -8.17 11.23 1.52
N HIS A 355 -7.01 11.81 1.75
CA HIS A 355 -6.51 12.09 3.10
C HIS A 355 -6.65 13.57 3.45
N ASN A 356 -7.88 14.06 3.40
CA ASN A 356 -8.23 15.47 3.64
C ASN A 356 -8.20 15.87 5.12
N VAL A 357 -7.30 15.28 5.91
CA VAL A 357 -7.09 15.66 7.31
C VAL A 357 -5.96 16.71 7.46
N GLY A 358 -5.28 17.03 6.35
CA GLY A 358 -4.10 17.93 6.36
C GLY A 358 -4.34 19.35 6.90
N GLY A 359 -5.57 19.85 6.86
CA GLY A 359 -5.93 21.17 7.41
C GLY A 359 -6.52 21.13 8.83
N LEU A 360 -6.84 19.95 9.37
CA LEU A 360 -7.46 19.81 10.70
C LEU A 360 -6.56 20.29 11.84
N PRO A 361 -5.25 19.97 11.90
CA PRO A 361 -4.38 20.42 12.97
C PRO A 361 -4.33 21.95 13.07
N GLU A 362 -4.20 22.63 11.92
CA GLU A 362 -4.15 24.10 11.85
C GLU A 362 -5.47 24.73 12.32
N THR A 363 -6.60 24.19 11.84
CA THR A 363 -7.94 24.70 12.18
C THR A 363 -8.27 24.53 13.66
N LEU A 364 -7.79 23.45 14.30
CA LEU A 364 -8.03 23.14 15.71
C LEU A 364 -6.92 23.67 16.64
N GLY A 365 -5.80 24.15 16.10
CA GLY A 365 -4.63 24.54 16.89
C GLY A 365 -3.97 23.38 17.62
N LEU A 366 -4.08 22.14 17.07
CA LEU A 366 -3.52 20.93 17.65
C LEU A 366 -2.18 20.57 16.99
N LYS A 367 -1.27 20.00 17.77
CA LYS A 367 -0.05 19.39 17.26
C LYS A 367 -0.37 18.04 16.63
N LEU A 368 0.40 17.60 15.63
CA LEU A 368 0.18 16.35 14.94
C LEU A 368 1.02 15.21 15.57
N LEU A 369 0.38 14.06 15.80
CA LEU A 369 1.01 12.83 16.29
C LEU A 369 0.77 11.71 15.26
N GLU A 370 1.83 11.26 14.58
CA GLU A 370 1.77 10.25 13.50
C GLU A 370 2.65 9.04 13.84
N PRO A 371 2.19 8.13 14.70
CA PRO A 371 3.05 7.06 15.22
C PRO A 371 3.39 5.98 14.21
N LEU A 372 2.67 5.89 13.08
CA LEU A 372 2.87 4.87 12.04
C LEU A 372 3.57 5.41 10.78
N ARG A 373 4.01 6.67 10.82
CA ARG A 373 4.54 7.40 9.66
C ARG A 373 5.71 6.71 8.95
N GLU A 374 6.47 5.90 9.67
CA GLU A 374 7.64 5.19 9.17
C GLU A 374 7.33 3.78 8.64
N LEU A 375 6.08 3.31 8.77
CA LEU A 375 5.69 1.94 8.52
C LEU A 375 4.95 1.75 7.20
N PHE A 376 5.26 0.65 6.51
CA PHE A 376 4.44 0.13 5.42
C PHE A 376 3.21 -0.60 5.97
N LYS A 377 2.21 -0.81 5.11
CA LYS A 377 0.94 -1.44 5.48
C LYS A 377 1.10 -2.83 6.11
N ASP A 378 2.04 -3.62 5.62
CA ASP A 378 2.29 -4.96 6.12
C ASP A 378 2.92 -4.91 7.52
N GLU A 379 3.86 -3.98 7.75
CA GLU A 379 4.46 -3.70 9.07
C GLU A 379 3.40 -3.20 10.07
N VAL A 380 2.46 -2.35 9.63
CA VAL A 380 1.33 -1.91 10.47
C VAL A 380 0.45 -3.09 10.90
N ARG A 381 0.22 -4.07 10.00
CA ARG A 381 -0.53 -5.28 10.34
C ARG A 381 0.20 -6.14 11.36
N GLU A 382 1.49 -6.38 11.17
CA GLU A 382 2.33 -7.11 12.13
C GLU A 382 2.34 -6.42 13.49
N LEU A 383 2.50 -5.09 13.50
CA LEU A 383 2.43 -4.28 14.70
C LEU A 383 1.07 -4.42 15.40
N GLY A 384 -0.03 -4.41 14.64
CA GLY A 384 -1.38 -4.57 15.18
C GLY A 384 -1.56 -5.90 15.91
N VAL A 385 -1.08 -7.00 15.32
CA VAL A 385 -1.10 -8.33 15.95
C VAL A 385 -0.23 -8.34 17.21
N ALA A 386 0.98 -7.77 17.15
CA ALA A 386 1.88 -7.68 18.30
C ALA A 386 1.31 -6.82 19.45
N LEU A 387 0.44 -5.85 19.15
CA LEU A 387 -0.31 -5.05 20.13
C LEU A 387 -1.56 -5.77 20.67
N GLY A 388 -1.86 -6.99 20.21
CA GLY A 388 -2.99 -7.80 20.68
C GLY A 388 -4.32 -7.52 19.99
N LEU A 389 -4.33 -6.81 18.85
CA LEU A 389 -5.52 -6.69 18.03
C LEU A 389 -5.87 -8.03 17.36
N PRO A 390 -7.16 -8.39 17.23
CA PRO A 390 -7.57 -9.62 16.56
C PRO A 390 -7.06 -9.68 15.11
N HIS A 391 -6.58 -10.85 14.69
CA HIS A 391 -6.08 -11.09 13.33
C HIS A 391 -7.10 -10.65 12.26
N ASP A 392 -8.37 -11.02 12.44
CA ASP A 392 -9.46 -10.65 11.50
C ASP A 392 -9.71 -9.16 11.38
N MET A 393 -9.38 -8.38 12.41
CA MET A 393 -9.48 -6.93 12.38
C MET A 393 -8.31 -6.32 11.59
N VAL A 394 -7.12 -6.88 11.76
CA VAL A 394 -5.88 -6.37 11.18
C VAL A 394 -5.72 -6.79 9.71
N TYR A 395 -6.09 -8.03 9.37
CA TYR A 395 -5.97 -8.60 8.01
C TYR A 395 -7.28 -8.54 7.22
N ARG A 396 -8.21 -7.67 7.61
CA ARG A 396 -9.43 -7.46 6.85
C ARG A 396 -9.15 -6.79 5.50
N HIS A 397 -10.01 -7.09 4.53
CA HIS A 397 -9.97 -6.43 3.24
C HIS A 397 -10.15 -4.90 3.37
N PRO A 398 -9.54 -4.11 2.48
CA PRO A 398 -9.74 -2.66 2.45
C PRO A 398 -11.22 -2.29 2.40
N PHE A 399 -11.56 -1.24 3.15
CA PHE A 399 -12.88 -0.63 3.12
C PHE A 399 -12.69 0.87 2.93
N PRO A 400 -13.29 1.49 1.91
CA PRO A 400 -13.04 2.88 1.59
C PRO A 400 -13.57 3.82 2.68
N GLY A 401 -12.93 4.98 2.84
CA GLY A 401 -13.35 5.98 3.82
C GLY A 401 -14.83 6.39 3.70
N PRO A 402 -15.38 6.57 2.48
CA PRO A 402 -16.81 6.84 2.29
C PRO A 402 -17.75 5.67 2.62
N GLY A 403 -17.21 4.52 3.00
CA GLY A 403 -17.99 3.34 3.35
C GLY A 403 -18.83 2.82 2.19
N LEU A 404 -20.05 2.37 2.50
CA LEU A 404 -21.01 1.88 1.50
C LEU A 404 -21.49 2.97 0.53
N GLY A 405 -21.23 4.26 0.80
CA GLY A 405 -21.66 5.37 -0.05
C GLY A 405 -21.13 5.30 -1.48
N VAL A 406 -19.92 4.75 -1.68
CA VAL A 406 -19.30 4.53 -3.01
C VAL A 406 -19.50 3.10 -3.53
N ARG A 407 -20.32 2.30 -2.85
CA ARG A 407 -20.77 0.97 -3.28
C ARG A 407 -22.28 0.92 -3.55
N ILE A 408 -22.94 2.07 -3.46
CA ILE A 408 -24.32 2.29 -3.90
C ILE A 408 -24.27 3.22 -5.10
N LEU A 409 -24.50 2.69 -6.31
CA LEU A 409 -24.51 3.51 -7.51
C LEU A 409 -25.67 4.51 -7.47
N GLY A 410 -25.39 5.75 -7.86
CA GLY A 410 -26.41 6.79 -7.87
C GLY A 410 -26.76 7.31 -6.47
N ASP A 411 -28.04 7.57 -6.21
CA ASP A 411 -28.54 8.19 -4.98
C ASP A 411 -28.40 7.27 -3.76
N VAL A 412 -27.78 7.76 -2.69
CA VAL A 412 -27.57 7.00 -1.45
C VAL A 412 -28.81 7.09 -0.57
N LYS A 413 -29.45 5.94 -0.33
CA LYS A 413 -30.62 5.80 0.56
C LYS A 413 -30.32 4.83 1.68
N LYS A 414 -30.88 5.10 2.86
CA LYS A 414 -30.72 4.21 4.02
C LYS A 414 -31.17 2.77 3.70
N GLU A 415 -32.30 2.60 3.01
CA GLU A 415 -32.80 1.29 2.62
C GLU A 415 -31.84 0.52 1.70
N TYR A 416 -31.13 1.23 0.80
CA TYR A 416 -30.12 0.63 -0.08
C TYR A 416 -28.87 0.22 0.71
N ALA A 417 -28.43 1.08 1.65
CA ALA A 417 -27.33 0.75 2.54
C ALA A 417 -27.65 -0.45 3.43
N ASP A 418 -28.88 -0.56 3.94
CA ASP A 418 -29.31 -1.69 4.79
C ASP A 418 -29.36 -3.01 4.00
N MET A 419 -29.84 -2.99 2.76
CA MET A 419 -29.80 -4.16 1.87
C MET A 419 -28.37 -4.54 1.51
N LEU A 420 -27.56 -3.57 1.10
CA LEU A 420 -26.19 -3.80 0.67
C LEU A 420 -25.31 -4.38 1.78
N ARG A 421 -25.38 -3.82 3.01
CA ARG A 421 -24.55 -4.33 4.13
C ARG A 421 -24.86 -5.78 4.50
N ARG A 422 -26.12 -6.20 4.33
CA ARG A 422 -26.52 -7.60 4.55
C ARG A 422 -26.03 -8.51 3.42
N ALA A 423 -26.15 -8.06 2.17
CA ALA A 423 -25.63 -8.80 1.02
C ALA A 423 -24.09 -8.92 1.06
N ASP A 424 -23.39 -7.84 1.41
CA ASP A 424 -21.94 -7.82 1.60
C ASP A 424 -21.51 -8.79 2.71
N ALA A 425 -22.19 -8.78 3.84
CA ALA A 425 -21.89 -9.69 4.96
C ALA A 425 -22.05 -11.17 4.57
N ILE A 426 -23.08 -11.52 3.81
CA ILE A 426 -23.29 -12.89 3.31
C ILE A 426 -22.15 -13.28 2.36
N PHE A 427 -21.79 -12.43 1.42
CA PHE A 427 -20.69 -12.72 0.49
C PHE A 427 -19.34 -12.91 1.22
N ILE A 428 -19.02 -12.03 2.14
CA ILE A 428 -17.80 -12.13 2.95
C ILE A 428 -17.81 -13.41 3.82
N GLU A 429 -18.95 -13.79 4.38
CA GLU A 429 -19.07 -15.02 5.15
C GLU A 429 -18.82 -16.27 4.28
N GLU A 430 -19.38 -16.34 3.07
CA GLU A 430 -19.12 -17.43 2.12
C GLU A 430 -17.62 -17.53 1.77
N LEU A 431 -16.95 -16.39 1.55
CA LEU A 431 -15.50 -16.37 1.30
C LEU A 431 -14.68 -16.85 2.50
N ARG A 432 -15.10 -16.52 3.73
CA ARG A 432 -14.39 -16.89 4.97
C ARG A 432 -14.60 -18.34 5.38
N THR A 433 -15.69 -18.95 4.99
CA THR A 433 -16.04 -20.31 5.37
C THR A 433 -15.69 -21.36 4.31
N THR A 434 -15.46 -20.94 3.07
CA THR A 434 -15.10 -21.83 1.97
C THR A 434 -13.59 -21.92 1.81
N LEU A 435 -13.03 -23.13 1.96
CA LEU A 435 -11.59 -23.40 1.78
C LEU A 435 -11.27 -23.65 0.30
N GLU A 436 -10.12 -23.17 -0.12
CA GLU A 436 -9.51 -23.57 -1.39
C GLU A 436 -8.80 -24.93 -1.17
N PRO A 437 -9.13 -25.97 -1.98
CA PRO A 437 -8.73 -27.36 -1.69
C PRO A 437 -7.21 -27.63 -1.67
N HIS A 438 -6.43 -26.87 -2.45
CA HIS A 438 -4.99 -27.12 -2.59
C HIS A 438 -4.14 -26.40 -1.54
N SER A 439 -4.49 -25.17 -1.21
CA SER A 439 -3.75 -24.35 -0.24
C SER A 439 -4.23 -24.52 1.19
N GLY A 440 -5.48 -25.00 1.38
CA GLY A 440 -6.15 -25.06 2.67
C GLY A 440 -6.49 -23.68 3.27
N LYS A 441 -6.31 -22.61 2.50
CA LYS A 441 -6.71 -21.25 2.89
C LYS A 441 -8.16 -20.99 2.50
N THR A 442 -8.78 -20.04 3.18
CA THR A 442 -10.09 -19.55 2.80
C THR A 442 -9.99 -18.69 1.52
N TRP A 443 -11.08 -18.62 0.75
CA TRP A 443 -11.13 -17.71 -0.39
C TRP A 443 -11.03 -16.23 0.02
N TYR A 444 -11.38 -15.91 1.27
CA TYR A 444 -11.14 -14.57 1.82
C TYR A 444 -9.65 -14.25 1.94
N GLU A 445 -8.84 -15.21 2.39
CA GLU A 445 -7.37 -15.04 2.50
C GLU A 445 -6.66 -14.99 1.14
N LEU A 446 -7.24 -15.63 0.13
CA LEU A 446 -6.68 -15.66 -1.23
C LEU A 446 -7.07 -14.44 -2.06
N THR A 447 -8.14 -13.73 -1.71
CA THR A 447 -8.54 -12.50 -2.36
C THR A 447 -7.98 -11.28 -1.64
N SER A 448 -7.61 -10.24 -2.39
CA SER A 448 -7.05 -9.02 -1.82
C SER A 448 -8.12 -8.03 -1.38
N GLN A 449 -9.25 -8.01 -2.11
CA GLN A 449 -10.43 -7.21 -1.79
C GLN A 449 -11.68 -7.86 -2.37
N ALA A 450 -12.73 -7.98 -1.55
CA ALA A 450 -14.03 -8.49 -1.97
C ALA A 450 -15.16 -7.70 -1.31
N PHE A 451 -16.22 -7.45 -2.05
CA PHE A 451 -17.38 -6.68 -1.61
C PHE A 451 -18.58 -6.85 -2.53
N ALA A 452 -19.74 -6.40 -2.05
CA ALA A 452 -20.95 -6.27 -2.85
C ALA A 452 -21.18 -4.80 -3.25
N VAL A 453 -21.83 -4.59 -4.39
CA VAL A 453 -22.23 -3.28 -4.94
C VAL A 453 -23.73 -3.28 -5.18
N PHE A 454 -24.41 -2.24 -4.70
CA PHE A 454 -25.84 -2.09 -4.91
C PHE A 454 -26.11 -1.35 -6.23
N LEU A 455 -26.90 -2.00 -7.09
CA LEU A 455 -27.33 -1.44 -8.37
C LEU A 455 -28.80 -0.99 -8.25
N PRO A 456 -29.12 0.32 -8.37
CA PRO A 456 -30.48 0.83 -8.23
C PRO A 456 -31.34 0.57 -9.48
N VAL A 457 -31.19 -0.60 -10.08
CA VAL A 457 -31.95 -1.07 -11.23
C VAL A 457 -32.83 -2.25 -10.81
N LYS A 458 -34.07 -2.24 -11.23
CA LYS A 458 -35.00 -3.32 -10.93
C LYS A 458 -35.00 -4.37 -12.03
N SER A 459 -34.87 -5.60 -11.63
CA SER A 459 -34.92 -6.78 -12.49
C SER A 459 -36.22 -7.52 -12.27
N VAL A 460 -36.77 -8.10 -13.34
CA VAL A 460 -37.92 -9.00 -13.21
C VAL A 460 -37.52 -10.31 -12.57
N GLY A 461 -38.28 -10.75 -11.60
CA GLY A 461 -38.15 -12.05 -10.94
C GLY A 461 -39.49 -12.77 -10.87
N VAL A 462 -39.44 -14.02 -10.51
CA VAL A 462 -40.62 -14.84 -10.22
C VAL A 462 -40.45 -15.43 -8.84
N MET A 463 -41.34 -15.08 -7.92
CA MET A 463 -41.38 -15.65 -6.57
C MET A 463 -42.77 -16.24 -6.34
N GLY A 464 -42.85 -17.57 -6.18
CA GLY A 464 -44.11 -18.27 -6.23
C GLY A 464 -44.78 -18.12 -7.59
N ASP A 465 -46.08 -17.80 -7.62
CA ASP A 465 -46.85 -17.61 -8.86
C ASP A 465 -46.89 -16.17 -9.36
N GLY A 466 -46.12 -15.26 -8.74
CA GLY A 466 -46.13 -13.83 -9.03
C GLY A 466 -44.84 -13.28 -9.62
N ARG A 467 -44.96 -12.28 -10.53
CA ARG A 467 -43.82 -11.48 -10.97
C ARG A 467 -43.43 -10.51 -9.88
N THR A 468 -42.12 -10.40 -9.64
CA THR A 468 -41.52 -9.40 -8.75
C THR A 468 -40.60 -8.46 -9.52
N TYR A 469 -40.41 -7.24 -9.01
CA TYR A 469 -39.50 -6.25 -9.55
C TYR A 469 -38.63 -5.72 -8.42
N GLU A 470 -37.47 -6.32 -8.26
CA GLU A 470 -36.55 -6.04 -7.17
C GLU A 470 -35.15 -5.69 -7.67
N TYR A 471 -34.27 -5.25 -6.78
CA TYR A 471 -32.97 -4.72 -7.13
C TYR A 471 -31.95 -5.81 -7.46
N VAL A 472 -30.84 -5.35 -8.04
CA VAL A 472 -29.69 -6.15 -8.43
C VAL A 472 -28.51 -5.82 -7.54
N VAL A 473 -27.73 -6.83 -7.16
CA VAL A 473 -26.44 -6.68 -6.48
C VAL A 473 -25.36 -7.30 -7.34
N ALA A 474 -24.23 -6.56 -7.49
CA ALA A 474 -23.02 -7.10 -8.09
C ALA A 474 -22.04 -7.52 -6.99
N LEU A 475 -21.43 -8.69 -7.16
CA LEU A 475 -20.32 -9.15 -6.33
C LEU A 475 -19.01 -8.84 -7.06
N ARG A 476 -18.03 -8.36 -6.32
CA ARG A 476 -16.69 -8.05 -6.80
C ARG A 476 -15.67 -8.70 -5.88
N ALA A 477 -14.73 -9.47 -6.46
CA ALA A 477 -13.56 -9.95 -5.75
C ALA A 477 -12.35 -9.85 -6.68
N VAL A 478 -11.23 -9.36 -6.16
CA VAL A 478 -10.00 -9.17 -6.94
C VAL A 478 -8.78 -9.72 -6.20
N GLU A 479 -7.82 -10.13 -7.00
CA GLU A 479 -6.47 -10.48 -6.58
C GLU A 479 -5.51 -9.39 -7.08
N THR A 480 -4.69 -8.87 -6.17
CA THR A 480 -3.70 -7.85 -6.48
C THR A 480 -2.57 -7.89 -5.45
N GLN A 481 -1.42 -7.38 -5.83
CA GLN A 481 -0.28 -7.26 -4.92
C GLN A 481 0.03 -5.80 -4.56
N ASP A 482 -0.28 -4.88 -5.45
CA ASP A 482 0.08 -3.47 -5.35
C ASP A 482 -1.12 -2.50 -5.42
N PHE A 483 -2.33 -3.00 -5.65
CA PHE A 483 -3.56 -2.24 -5.91
C PHE A 483 -3.49 -1.28 -7.12
N MET A 484 -2.39 -1.26 -7.84
CA MET A 484 -2.25 -0.52 -9.11
C MET A 484 -2.83 -1.32 -10.27
N THR A 485 -2.54 -2.62 -10.29
CA THR A 485 -3.14 -3.61 -11.19
C THR A 485 -3.91 -4.64 -10.39
N ALA A 486 -5.02 -5.15 -10.94
CA ALA A 486 -5.81 -6.18 -10.28
C ALA A 486 -6.46 -7.11 -11.31
N HIS A 487 -6.48 -8.38 -11.00
CA HIS A 487 -7.24 -9.38 -11.72
C HIS A 487 -8.50 -9.73 -10.92
N TRP A 488 -9.61 -10.00 -11.58
CA TRP A 488 -10.79 -10.53 -10.90
C TRP A 488 -10.50 -11.94 -10.37
N ALA A 489 -10.97 -12.26 -9.16
CA ALA A 489 -10.73 -13.54 -8.55
C ALA A 489 -11.59 -14.64 -9.20
N GLU A 490 -10.98 -15.74 -9.61
CA GLU A 490 -11.67 -16.88 -10.21
C GLU A 490 -12.33 -17.76 -9.12
N LEU A 491 -13.36 -17.22 -8.47
CA LEU A 491 -14.06 -17.92 -7.40
C LEU A 491 -14.82 -19.15 -7.93
N PRO A 492 -14.92 -20.25 -7.16
CA PRO A 492 -15.71 -21.41 -7.54
C PRO A 492 -17.17 -21.04 -7.81
N HIS A 493 -17.75 -21.56 -8.89
CA HIS A 493 -19.15 -21.35 -9.22
C HIS A 493 -20.10 -21.80 -8.08
N ALA A 494 -19.73 -22.84 -7.33
CA ALA A 494 -20.50 -23.28 -6.17
C ALA A 494 -20.55 -22.21 -5.07
N LEU A 495 -19.43 -21.54 -4.78
CA LEU A 495 -19.36 -20.43 -3.82
C LEU A 495 -20.24 -19.25 -4.28
N LEU A 496 -20.10 -18.85 -5.55
CA LEU A 496 -20.92 -17.78 -6.13
C LEU A 496 -22.40 -18.13 -6.12
N GLY A 497 -22.75 -19.38 -6.43
CA GLY A 497 -24.12 -19.90 -6.39
C GLY A 497 -24.70 -19.87 -4.97
N ASN A 498 -23.94 -20.28 -3.97
CA ASN A 498 -24.35 -20.24 -2.56
C ASN A 498 -24.57 -18.80 -2.09
N ALA A 499 -23.60 -17.91 -2.36
CA ALA A 499 -23.72 -16.49 -2.01
C ALA A 499 -24.96 -15.85 -2.67
N SER A 500 -25.19 -16.12 -3.97
CA SER A 500 -26.36 -15.64 -4.70
C SER A 500 -27.67 -16.15 -4.07
N ASN A 501 -27.76 -17.44 -3.82
CA ASN A 501 -28.97 -18.05 -3.22
C ASN A 501 -29.25 -17.47 -1.83
N ARG A 502 -28.25 -17.34 -1.00
CA ARG A 502 -28.40 -16.75 0.34
C ARG A 502 -28.82 -15.28 0.26
N ILE A 503 -28.17 -14.47 -0.58
CA ILE A 503 -28.52 -13.05 -0.73
C ILE A 503 -29.98 -12.89 -1.16
N ILE A 504 -30.43 -13.64 -2.16
CA ILE A 504 -31.81 -13.55 -2.67
C ILE A 504 -32.83 -13.99 -1.61
N ASN A 505 -32.53 -15.01 -0.82
CA ASN A 505 -33.44 -15.55 0.17
C ASN A 505 -33.45 -14.78 1.50
N GLU A 506 -32.30 -14.25 1.91
CA GLU A 506 -32.12 -13.62 3.23
C GLU A 506 -32.25 -12.07 3.18
N VAL A 507 -32.07 -11.46 2.00
CA VAL A 507 -32.12 -9.98 1.84
C VAL A 507 -33.33 -9.61 0.98
N ARG A 508 -34.43 -9.20 1.62
CA ARG A 508 -35.60 -8.73 0.89
C ARG A 508 -35.29 -7.51 0.03
N GLY A 509 -35.84 -7.50 -1.19
CA GLY A 509 -35.66 -6.41 -2.16
C GLY A 509 -34.57 -6.67 -3.19
N ILE A 510 -33.91 -7.84 -3.12
CA ILE A 510 -32.89 -8.28 -4.10
C ILE A 510 -33.37 -9.59 -4.72
N ASN A 511 -33.49 -9.63 -6.05
CA ASN A 511 -33.85 -10.83 -6.79
C ASN A 511 -32.80 -11.26 -7.83
N ARG A 512 -31.68 -10.55 -7.93
CA ARG A 512 -30.63 -10.89 -8.90
C ARG A 512 -29.25 -10.53 -8.34
N VAL A 513 -28.33 -11.46 -8.54
CA VAL A 513 -26.90 -11.30 -8.20
C VAL A 513 -26.08 -11.52 -9.47
N VAL A 514 -25.12 -10.64 -9.73
CA VAL A 514 -24.14 -10.74 -10.84
C VAL A 514 -22.73 -10.72 -10.27
N TYR A 515 -21.75 -11.23 -11.02
CA TYR A 515 -20.35 -11.21 -10.65
C TYR A 515 -19.52 -10.39 -11.65
N ASP A 516 -18.75 -9.43 -11.17
CA ASP A 516 -17.92 -8.55 -11.98
C ASP A 516 -16.57 -9.21 -12.30
N ILE A 517 -16.34 -9.49 -13.57
CA ILE A 517 -15.11 -10.11 -14.12
C ILE A 517 -14.18 -9.12 -14.81
N SER A 518 -14.22 -7.85 -14.41
CA SER A 518 -13.38 -6.81 -15.02
C SER A 518 -12.02 -6.72 -14.31
N GLY A 519 -10.95 -6.64 -15.09
CA GLY A 519 -9.59 -6.39 -14.59
C GLY A 519 -9.30 -4.89 -14.43
N LYS A 520 -8.31 -4.55 -13.64
CA LYS A 520 -7.76 -3.19 -13.53
C LYS A 520 -6.33 -3.15 -14.10
N PRO A 521 -6.04 -2.35 -15.14
CA PRO A 521 -6.97 -1.59 -15.97
C PRO A 521 -7.85 -2.50 -16.87
N PRO A 522 -8.89 -1.99 -17.58
CA PRO A 522 -9.33 -0.59 -17.61
C PRO A 522 -10.29 -0.20 -16.48
N ALA A 523 -10.93 -1.18 -15.82
CA ALA A 523 -11.80 -0.88 -14.68
C ALA A 523 -10.99 -0.49 -13.43
N THR A 524 -11.65 0.13 -12.46
CA THR A 524 -11.11 0.31 -11.10
C THR A 524 -11.52 -0.87 -10.22
N ILE A 525 -10.95 -0.99 -9.01
CA ILE A 525 -11.39 -2.01 -8.05
C ILE A 525 -12.76 -1.65 -7.50
N GLU A 526 -12.89 -0.45 -6.90
CA GLU A 526 -14.20 0.09 -6.51
C GLU A 526 -14.98 0.57 -7.75
N TRP A 527 -16.30 0.59 -7.68
CA TRP A 527 -17.15 1.00 -8.80
C TRP A 527 -17.38 2.52 -8.86
N GLU A 528 -17.30 3.22 -7.72
CA GLU A 528 -17.37 4.69 -7.61
C GLU A 528 -16.19 5.29 -6.85
#